data_7aaaeb9d0b6d229defa799793685e71c
#
_entry.id   7aaaeb9d0b6d229defa799793685e71c
#
_cell.length_a   1.000
_cell.length_b   1.000
_cell.length_c   1.000
_cell.angle_alpha   90.00
_cell.angle_beta   90.00
_cell.angle_gamma   90.00
#
_symmetry.space_group_name_H-M   'P 1'
#
loop_
_entity.id
_entity.type
_entity.pdbx_description
1 polymer ?
#
loop_
_entity_poly.entity_id
_entity_poly.type
_entity_poly.pdbx_seq_one_letter_code
_entity_poly.pdbx_strand_id
1 'polypeptide(L)'
;MKKSIIFILPDLETGGAERIVTTIANNLPRDKFEPKIMLMRKEGGYLNLVKQDVEIIDLKTERIRHAIIPILKELKKRKPDLVFSGFGEINAYLSLFIKLFPKIKFIARETNVVTK
;
A
#
# COMPACT_ATOMS: atom_id res chain seq x y z
N MET A 1 -6.40 16.12 13.75
CA MET A 1 -6.84 14.87 13.15
C MET A 1 -5.75 14.21 12.36
N LYS A 2 -5.62 12.91 12.52
CA LYS A 2 -4.62 12.17 11.77
C LYS A 2 -5.15 11.80 10.41
N LYS A 3 -4.28 11.83 9.41
CA LYS A 3 -4.63 11.33 8.08
C LYS A 3 -4.21 9.88 7.95
N SER A 4 -5.11 9.06 7.47
CA SER A 4 -4.85 7.64 7.29
C SER A 4 -4.22 7.39 5.93
N ILE A 5 -3.08 6.70 5.94
CA ILE A 5 -2.35 6.38 4.71
C ILE A 5 -2.20 4.88 4.61
N ILE A 6 -2.54 4.32 3.46
CA ILE A 6 -2.33 2.90 3.21
C ILE A 6 -1.34 2.76 2.05
N PHE A 7 -0.27 2.01 2.31
CA PHE A 7 0.71 1.66 1.29
C PHE A 7 0.40 0.25 0.79
N ILE A 8 0.24 0.07 -0.51
CA ILE A 8 -0.11 -1.22 -1.09
C ILE A 8 1.10 -1.79 -1.84
N LEU A 9 1.52 -2.98 -1.46
CA LEU A 9 2.64 -3.70 -2.07
C LEU A 9 2.30 -5.18 -2.17
N PRO A 10 2.99 -5.92 -3.06
CA PRO A 10 2.76 -7.37 -3.11
C PRO A 10 3.25 -8.09 -1.86
N ASP A 11 4.44 -7.71 -1.37
CA ASP A 11 5.03 -8.27 -0.16
C ASP A 11 6.15 -7.34 0.28
N LEU A 12 6.90 -7.75 1.29
CA LEU A 12 8.05 -6.97 1.77
C LEU A 12 9.36 -7.72 1.55
N GLU A 13 9.48 -8.36 0.39
CA GLU A 13 10.75 -8.93 -0.02
C GLU A 13 11.76 -7.83 -0.29
N THR A 14 13.01 -8.20 -0.43
CA THR A 14 14.07 -7.22 -0.65
C THR A 14 13.92 -6.56 -2.02
N GLY A 15 13.70 -5.27 -2.04
CA GLY A 15 13.56 -4.51 -3.27
C GLY A 15 13.52 -3.03 -2.97
N GLY A 16 13.58 -2.21 -4.01
CA GLY A 16 13.65 -0.77 -3.85
C GLY A 16 12.39 -0.16 -3.30
N ALA A 17 11.25 -0.52 -3.87
CA ALA A 17 9.98 0.03 -3.45
C ALA A 17 9.63 -0.39 -2.03
N GLU A 18 9.88 -1.65 -1.70
CA GLU A 18 9.61 -2.18 -0.38
C GLU A 18 10.42 -1.46 0.69
N ARG A 19 11.69 -1.20 0.40
CA ARG A 19 12.56 -0.49 1.32
C ARG A 19 12.08 0.94 1.54
N ILE A 20 11.74 1.62 0.45
CA ILE A 20 11.29 3.01 0.53
C ILE A 20 10.00 3.11 1.32
N VAL A 21 9.03 2.24 1.05
CA VAL A 21 7.76 2.26 1.74
C VAL A 21 7.94 1.98 3.22
N THR A 22 8.74 0.98 3.57
CA THR A 22 8.99 0.65 4.96
C THR A 22 9.62 1.85 5.69
N THR A 23 10.60 2.50 5.07
CA THR A 23 11.24 3.65 5.66
C THR A 23 10.27 4.80 5.86
N ILE A 24 9.47 5.10 4.83
CA ILE A 24 8.50 6.19 4.93
C ILE A 24 7.48 5.90 6.01
N ALA A 25 6.90 4.69 6.00
CA ALA A 25 5.87 4.34 6.98
C ALA A 25 6.40 4.44 8.41
N ASN A 26 7.64 3.99 8.62
CA ASN A 26 8.23 4.01 9.95
C ASN A 26 8.51 5.43 10.44
N ASN A 27 8.75 6.36 9.53
CA ASN A 27 9.20 7.70 9.90
C ASN A 27 8.12 8.77 9.80
N LEU A 28 6.91 8.44 9.41
CA LEU A 28 5.83 9.42 9.40
C LEU A 28 5.49 9.87 10.82
N PRO A 29 5.27 11.18 11.03
CA PRO A 29 4.85 11.66 12.35
C PRO A 29 3.50 11.07 12.75
N ARG A 30 3.46 10.38 13.88
CA ARG A 30 2.24 9.69 14.32
C ARG A 30 1.18 10.64 14.85
N ASP A 31 1.55 11.88 15.14
CA ASP A 31 0.56 12.88 15.54
C ASP A 31 -0.22 13.42 14.34
N LYS A 32 0.30 13.22 13.12
CA LYS A 32 -0.33 13.74 11.91
C LYS A 32 -0.80 12.63 10.97
N PHE A 33 -0.21 11.45 11.04
CA PHE A 33 -0.49 10.38 10.11
C PHE A 33 -0.63 9.04 10.81
N GLU A 34 -1.46 8.20 10.22
CA GLU A 34 -1.66 6.85 10.70
C GLU A 34 -1.34 5.90 9.55
N PRO A 35 -0.09 5.42 9.45
CA PRO A 35 0.31 4.58 8.33
C PRO A 35 -0.11 3.12 8.51
N LYS A 36 -0.48 2.50 7.40
CA LYS A 36 -0.76 1.07 7.34
C LYS A 36 -0.13 0.53 6.06
N ILE A 37 0.27 -0.73 6.08
CA ILE A 37 0.83 -1.38 4.90
C ILE A 37 -0.07 -2.54 4.53
N MET A 38 -0.57 -2.54 3.30
CA MET A 38 -1.44 -3.59 2.79
C MET A 38 -0.63 -4.46 1.84
N LEU A 39 -0.54 -5.75 2.13
CA LEU A 39 0.27 -6.68 1.37
C LEU A 39 -0.60 -7.78 0.78
N MET A 40 -0.31 -8.18 -0.45
CA MET A 40 -0.93 -9.37 -1.01
C MET A 40 -0.55 -10.58 -0.18
N ARG A 41 0.73 -10.64 0.23
CA ARG A 41 1.25 -11.71 1.09
C ARG A 41 2.08 -11.09 2.19
N LYS A 42 1.85 -11.53 3.41
CA LYS A 42 2.64 -11.04 4.54
C LYS A 42 3.94 -11.84 4.61
N GLU A 43 4.87 -11.52 3.73
CA GLU A 43 6.15 -12.20 3.59
C GLU A 43 7.25 -11.20 3.30
N GLY A 44 8.47 -11.57 3.58
CA GLY A 44 9.62 -10.79 3.17
C GLY A 44 10.48 -10.33 4.32
N GLY A 45 11.74 -10.06 4.01
CA GLY A 45 12.73 -9.67 5.02
C GLY A 45 12.44 -8.34 5.68
N TYR A 46 11.77 -7.43 4.98
CA TYR A 46 11.49 -6.12 5.55
C TYR A 46 10.34 -6.13 6.56
N LEU A 47 9.61 -7.25 6.70
CA LEU A 47 8.57 -7.33 7.73
C LEU A 47 9.13 -7.04 9.12
N ASN A 48 10.35 -7.51 9.39
CA ASN A 48 10.97 -7.30 10.69
C ASN A 48 11.36 -5.86 10.94
N LEU A 49 11.41 -5.05 9.91
CA LEU A 49 11.79 -3.64 10.01
C LEU A 49 10.60 -2.72 10.19
N VAL A 50 9.38 -3.24 9.99
CA VAL A 50 8.17 -2.44 10.16
C VAL A 50 7.91 -2.26 11.64
N LYS A 51 7.69 -1.02 12.07
CA LYS A 51 7.42 -0.73 13.48
C LYS A 51 6.07 -1.30 13.91
N GLN A 52 5.96 -1.60 15.20
CA GLN A 52 4.78 -2.25 15.72
C GLN A 52 3.51 -1.43 15.62
N ASP A 53 3.63 -0.11 15.58
CA ASP A 53 2.45 0.75 15.46
C ASP A 53 1.99 0.93 14.02
N VAL A 54 2.68 0.32 13.05
CA VAL A 54 2.22 0.29 11.66
C VAL A 54 1.47 -1.00 11.44
N GLU A 55 0.17 -0.91 11.21
CA GLU A 55 -0.65 -2.10 10.97
C GLU A 55 -0.32 -2.71 9.62
N ILE A 56 -0.21 -4.03 9.58
CA ILE A 56 -0.01 -4.76 8.31
C ILE A 56 -1.30 -5.48 7.98
N ILE A 57 -1.84 -5.20 6.80
CA ILE A 57 -3.05 -5.84 6.32
C ILE A 57 -2.63 -6.92 5.35
N ASP A 58 -2.88 -8.18 5.69
CA ASP A 58 -2.51 -9.32 4.87
C ASP A 58 -3.71 -9.77 4.06
N LEU A 59 -3.66 -9.57 2.74
CA LEU A 59 -4.76 -9.94 1.86
C LEU A 59 -4.79 -11.44 1.56
N LYS A 60 -3.69 -12.15 1.85
CA LYS A 60 -3.58 -13.61 1.68
C LYS A 60 -3.91 -14.06 0.26
N THR A 61 -3.32 -13.38 -0.71
CA THR A 61 -3.59 -13.72 -2.11
C THR A 61 -2.29 -13.80 -2.88
N GLU A 62 -2.24 -14.70 -3.86
CA GLU A 62 -1.05 -14.91 -4.65
C GLU A 62 -1.05 -14.14 -5.96
N ARG A 63 -2.23 -13.76 -6.45
CA ARG A 63 -2.34 -13.13 -7.76
C ARG A 63 -3.00 -11.77 -7.65
N ILE A 64 -2.51 -10.83 -8.45
CA ILE A 64 -3.02 -9.47 -8.42
C ILE A 64 -4.51 -9.42 -8.69
N ARG A 65 -4.98 -10.14 -9.71
CA ARG A 65 -6.40 -10.12 -10.04
C ARG A 65 -7.26 -10.61 -8.90
N HIS A 66 -6.74 -11.47 -8.04
CA HIS A 66 -7.46 -11.95 -6.87
C HIS A 66 -7.37 -11.00 -5.70
N ALA A 67 -6.44 -10.06 -5.77
CA ALA A 67 -6.27 -9.07 -4.70
C ALA A 67 -7.20 -7.88 -4.86
N ILE A 68 -7.72 -7.64 -6.06
CA ILE A 68 -8.46 -6.40 -6.34
C ILE A 68 -9.70 -6.29 -5.47
N ILE A 69 -10.52 -7.34 -5.40
CA ILE A 69 -11.73 -7.30 -4.58
C ILE A 69 -11.42 -7.10 -3.10
N PRO A 70 -10.47 -7.86 -2.51
CA PRO A 70 -10.07 -7.57 -1.12
C PRO A 70 -9.56 -6.15 -0.91
N ILE A 71 -8.77 -5.62 -1.86
CA ILE A 71 -8.29 -4.25 -1.75
C ILE A 71 -9.45 -3.28 -1.71
N LEU A 72 -10.41 -3.42 -2.63
CA LEU A 72 -11.56 -2.52 -2.67
C LEU A 72 -12.38 -2.61 -1.41
N LYS A 73 -12.56 -3.82 -0.86
CA LYS A 73 -13.28 -3.99 0.39
C LYS A 73 -12.59 -3.29 1.55
N GLU A 74 -11.26 -3.42 1.63
CA GLU A 74 -10.52 -2.76 2.69
C GLU A 74 -10.58 -1.25 2.56
N LEU A 75 -10.47 -0.73 1.33
CA LEU A 75 -10.56 0.71 1.12
C LEU A 75 -11.94 1.25 1.50
N LYS A 76 -12.99 0.51 1.17
CA LYS A 76 -14.33 0.92 1.54
C LYS A 76 -14.54 0.88 3.04
N LYS A 77 -14.00 -0.14 3.70
CA LYS A 77 -14.13 -0.30 5.14
C LYS A 77 -13.32 0.72 5.93
N ARG A 78 -12.08 0.96 5.51
CA ARG A 78 -11.15 1.79 6.26
C ARG A 78 -11.18 3.26 5.87
N LYS A 79 -11.62 3.56 4.66
CA LYS A 79 -11.74 4.94 4.16
C LYS A 79 -10.49 5.78 4.42
N PRO A 80 -9.33 5.34 3.91
CA PRO A 80 -8.10 6.12 4.14
C PRO A 80 -8.16 7.45 3.40
N ASP A 81 -7.37 8.40 3.87
CA ASP A 81 -7.25 9.68 3.18
C ASP A 81 -6.35 9.58 1.96
N LEU A 82 -5.35 8.71 2.04
CA LEU A 82 -4.35 8.59 0.99
C LEU A 82 -4.00 7.12 0.78
N VAL A 83 -3.90 6.71 -0.47
CA VAL A 83 -3.42 5.39 -0.84
C VAL A 83 -2.21 5.55 -1.72
N PHE A 84 -1.11 4.92 -1.33
CA PHE A 84 0.12 4.91 -2.10
C PHE A 84 0.34 3.50 -2.63
N SER A 85 0.45 3.37 -3.95
CA SER A 85 0.73 2.09 -4.57
C SER A 85 2.07 2.17 -5.29
N GLY A 86 3.01 1.32 -4.91
CA GLY A 86 4.33 1.31 -5.50
C GLY A 86 4.54 0.19 -6.52
N PHE A 87 3.44 -0.33 -7.04
CA PHE A 87 3.52 -1.54 -7.82
C PHE A 87 2.72 -1.37 -9.11
N GLY A 88 3.38 -1.43 -10.24
CA GLY A 88 2.78 -1.07 -11.52
C GLY A 88 1.53 -1.85 -11.89
N GLU A 89 1.51 -3.17 -11.64
CA GLU A 89 0.35 -3.97 -11.98
C GLU A 89 -0.86 -3.61 -11.13
N ILE A 90 -0.63 -3.37 -9.84
CA ILE A 90 -1.73 -2.92 -8.98
C ILE A 90 -2.22 -1.56 -9.43
N ASN A 91 -1.30 -0.67 -9.81
CA ASN A 91 -1.68 0.65 -10.29
C ASN A 91 -2.61 0.57 -11.49
N ALA A 92 -2.32 -0.35 -12.42
CA ALA A 92 -3.16 -0.52 -13.60
C ALA A 92 -4.58 -0.92 -13.22
N TYR A 93 -4.72 -1.87 -12.30
CA TYR A 93 -6.05 -2.29 -11.86
C TYR A 93 -6.75 -1.21 -11.07
N LEU A 94 -6.05 -0.56 -10.15
CA LEU A 94 -6.67 0.46 -9.31
C LEU A 94 -7.13 1.66 -10.12
N SER A 95 -6.45 1.98 -11.22
CA SER A 95 -6.86 3.12 -12.04
C SER A 95 -8.26 2.94 -12.60
N LEU A 96 -8.73 1.70 -12.73
CA LEU A 96 -10.08 1.43 -13.21
C LEU A 96 -11.12 1.67 -12.13
N PHE A 97 -10.73 1.65 -10.86
CA PHE A 97 -11.68 1.69 -9.76
C PHE A 97 -11.56 2.90 -8.86
N ILE A 98 -10.59 3.78 -9.10
CA ILE A 98 -10.38 4.91 -8.19
C ILE A 98 -11.56 5.88 -8.19
N LYS A 99 -12.36 5.88 -9.25
CA LYS A 99 -13.54 6.74 -9.31
C LYS A 99 -14.61 6.35 -8.31
N LEU A 100 -14.54 5.12 -7.80
CA LEU A 100 -15.45 4.68 -6.74
C LEU A 100 -15.13 5.31 -5.40
N PHE A 101 -13.95 5.91 -5.26
CA PHE A 101 -13.49 6.46 -4.01
C PHE A 101 -13.01 7.90 -4.21
N PRO A 102 -13.94 8.82 -4.51
CA PRO A 102 -13.52 10.18 -4.88
C PRO A 102 -12.85 10.96 -3.74
N LYS A 103 -13.04 10.51 -2.49
CA LYS A 103 -12.42 11.20 -1.36
C LYS A 103 -11.03 10.69 -1.04
N ILE A 104 -10.60 9.61 -1.67
CA ILE A 104 -9.28 9.04 -1.43
C ILE A 104 -8.30 9.58 -2.47
N LYS A 105 -7.17 10.09 -2.01
CA LYS A 105 -6.10 10.47 -2.92
C LYS A 105 -5.25 9.26 -3.22
N PHE A 106 -5.02 9.01 -4.50
CA PHE A 106 -4.17 7.91 -4.93
C PHE A 106 -2.86 8.44 -5.45
N ILE A 107 -1.75 7.90 -4.95
CA ILE A 107 -0.42 8.18 -5.46
C ILE A 107 0.12 6.87 -5.99
N ALA A 108 0.42 6.84 -7.29
CA ALA A 108 0.99 5.67 -7.92
C ALA A 108 2.45 5.92 -8.21
N ARG A 109 3.31 5.00 -7.83
CA ARG A 109 4.72 5.09 -8.13
C ARG A 109 5.09 3.99 -9.11
N GLU A 110 5.76 4.39 -10.20
CA GLU A 110 6.27 3.42 -11.15
C GLU A 110 7.72 3.17 -10.83
N THR A 111 8.05 1.93 -10.59
CA THR A 111 9.42 1.62 -10.23
C THR A 111 10.27 1.28 -11.42
N ASN A 112 9.64 0.98 -12.58
CA ASN A 112 10.38 0.68 -13.68
C ASN A 112 10.38 1.68 -14.67
N VAL A 113 11.00 2.45 -14.56
CA VAL A 113 10.99 3.38 -15.34
C VAL A 113 11.71 3.36 -16.42
N VAL A 114 11.94 2.85 -16.70
CA VAL A 114 12.45 2.88 -17.56
C VAL A 114 12.57 3.04 -18.55
N THR A 115 12.62 2.84 -18.72
CA THR A 115 12.71 2.76 -19.51
C THR A 115 12.45 3.26 -20.46
N LYS A 116 12.50 3.65 -20.66
CA LYS A 116 12.30 4.06 -21.58
C LYS A 116 12.93 4.44 -22.10
#